data_3688949805c7f7ec9d03c613838c99b3
#
_entry.id   3688949805c7f7ec9d03c613838c99b3
#
_cell.length_a   1.000
_cell.length_b   1.000
_cell.length_c   1.000
_cell.angle_alpha   90.00
_cell.angle_beta   90.00
_cell.angle_gamma   90.00
#
_symmetry.space_group_name_H-M   'P 1'
#
loop_
_entity.id
_entity.type
_entity.pdbx_description
1 polymer ?
#
loop_
_entity_poly.entity_id
_entity_poly.type
_entity_poly.pdbx_seq_one_letter_code
_entity_poly.pdbx_strand_id
1 'polypeptide(L)'
;MSSPIEQIKEKLDVVDLIQSYIKLDKAGANFKAVCPFHKEKTPSFYVSPSRQIWHCFGCNRGGDHFRFVMEMEKVEFPEALKILAKMTGVKLQRIDEKLATQKTRLSEILNKAKEFYKNTLKGRADVKQYLYERGLKDKTIENFELGYAAPVWDGVYQHLAPQGFSKEEIENSGLLVKKEEPGNVSYYDRFRARIMFPIYNQLGEVVGFSGRIFEKDLRKDIKEEEKPAKYINTPNTLLYDKSKILYGLN
;
A
#
# COMPACT_ATOMS: atom_id res chain seq x y z
N MET A 1 -7.88 -17.30 -16.00
CA MET A 1 -9.19 -17.19 -15.33
C MET A 1 -9.49 -15.70 -15.18
N SER A 2 -10.68 -15.25 -15.60
CA SER A 2 -11.11 -13.86 -15.46
C SER A 2 -11.19 -13.47 -13.98
N SER A 3 -10.86 -12.21 -13.66
CA SER A 3 -10.94 -11.68 -12.31
C SER A 3 -12.39 -11.67 -11.81
N PRO A 4 -12.67 -11.70 -10.50
CA PRO A 4 -14.04 -11.55 -9.96
C PRO A 4 -14.76 -10.30 -10.50
N ILE A 5 -14.01 -9.22 -10.76
CA ILE A 5 -14.53 -7.97 -11.34
C ILE A 5 -15.03 -8.20 -12.77
N GLU A 6 -14.23 -8.89 -13.59
CA GLU A 6 -14.62 -9.24 -14.97
C GLU A 6 -15.81 -10.19 -14.98
N GLN A 7 -15.82 -11.21 -14.13
CA GLN A 7 -16.95 -12.15 -14.02
C GLN A 7 -18.26 -11.44 -13.61
N ILE A 8 -18.20 -10.45 -12.73
CA ILE A 8 -19.37 -9.65 -12.35
C ILE A 8 -19.86 -8.83 -13.55
N LYS A 9 -18.96 -8.15 -14.26
CA LYS A 9 -19.31 -7.34 -15.45
C LYS A 9 -19.86 -8.17 -16.61
N GLU A 10 -19.40 -9.40 -16.77
CA GLU A 10 -19.91 -10.34 -17.78
C GLU A 10 -21.33 -10.85 -17.44
N LYS A 11 -21.66 -10.97 -16.14
CA LYS A 11 -22.94 -11.54 -15.69
C LYS A 11 -24.03 -10.52 -15.43
N LEU A 12 -23.68 -9.26 -15.26
CA LEU A 12 -24.62 -8.20 -14.88
C LEU A 12 -24.53 -7.04 -15.87
N ASP A 13 -25.62 -6.79 -16.60
CA ASP A 13 -25.72 -5.59 -17.43
C ASP A 13 -25.87 -4.34 -16.56
N VAL A 14 -25.22 -3.26 -16.95
CA VAL A 14 -25.26 -1.99 -16.21
C VAL A 14 -26.67 -1.38 -16.17
N VAL A 15 -27.47 -1.63 -17.20
CA VAL A 15 -28.88 -1.16 -17.28
C VAL A 15 -29.71 -1.92 -16.25
N ASP A 16 -29.59 -3.24 -16.19
CA ASP A 16 -30.32 -4.09 -15.23
C ASP A 16 -29.94 -3.73 -13.79
N LEU A 17 -28.65 -3.53 -13.52
CA LEU A 17 -28.19 -3.06 -12.23
C LEU A 17 -28.86 -1.74 -11.84
N ILE A 18 -28.79 -0.73 -12.71
CA ILE A 18 -29.30 0.61 -12.41
C ILE A 18 -30.84 0.61 -12.33
N GLN A 19 -31.52 -0.20 -13.14
CA GLN A 19 -32.97 -0.38 -13.06
C GLN A 19 -33.45 -0.99 -11.74
N SER A 20 -32.59 -1.76 -11.06
CA SER A 20 -32.92 -2.26 -9.72
C SER A 20 -32.96 -1.17 -8.64
N TYR A 21 -32.41 0.02 -8.91
CA TYR A 21 -32.40 1.17 -8.00
C TYR A 21 -33.29 2.33 -8.44
N ILE A 22 -33.33 2.64 -9.73
CA ILE A 22 -34.07 3.77 -10.27
C ILE A 22 -34.75 3.39 -11.59
N LYS A 23 -35.89 4.07 -11.88
CA LYS A 23 -36.56 3.88 -13.16
C LYS A 23 -35.78 4.53 -14.28
N LEU A 24 -35.49 3.75 -15.34
CA LEU A 24 -34.86 4.23 -16.57
C LEU A 24 -35.85 4.32 -17.71
N ASP A 25 -35.84 5.43 -18.43
CA ASP A 25 -36.59 5.63 -19.66
C ASP A 25 -35.69 5.49 -20.88
N LYS A 26 -36.17 4.88 -21.96
CA LYS A 26 -35.39 4.70 -23.18
C LYS A 26 -35.13 6.03 -23.86
N ALA A 27 -33.90 6.25 -24.32
CA ALA A 27 -33.45 7.45 -25.02
C ALA A 27 -32.55 7.10 -26.21
N GLY A 28 -33.16 6.68 -27.32
CA GLY A 28 -32.44 6.15 -28.48
C GLY A 28 -31.73 4.84 -28.15
N ALA A 29 -30.43 4.78 -28.38
CA ALA A 29 -29.57 3.63 -28.04
C ALA A 29 -29.18 3.55 -26.56
N ASN A 30 -29.49 4.60 -25.77
CA ASN A 30 -29.17 4.72 -24.36
C ASN A 30 -30.45 4.74 -23.51
N PHE A 31 -30.25 4.78 -22.19
CA PHE A 31 -31.31 5.03 -21.22
C PHE A 31 -31.04 6.34 -20.50
N LYS A 32 -32.09 6.98 -19.97
CA LYS A 32 -31.98 8.22 -19.18
C LYS A 32 -32.87 8.18 -17.94
N ALA A 33 -32.49 8.96 -16.95
CA ALA A 33 -33.30 9.17 -15.72
C ALA A 33 -32.98 10.53 -15.09
N VAL A 34 -33.78 10.90 -14.10
CA VAL A 34 -33.41 11.93 -13.13
C VAL A 34 -32.28 11.39 -12.28
N CYS A 35 -31.22 12.18 -12.06
CA CYS A 35 -30.03 11.74 -11.36
C CYS A 35 -30.32 11.45 -9.87
N PRO A 36 -29.91 10.28 -9.34
CA PRO A 36 -30.08 9.97 -7.93
C PRO A 36 -29.07 10.68 -7.03
N PHE A 37 -28.03 11.31 -7.59
CA PHE A 37 -26.90 11.86 -6.84
C PHE A 37 -26.97 13.38 -6.64
N HIS A 38 -27.88 14.08 -7.33
CA HIS A 38 -28.12 15.50 -7.13
C HIS A 38 -29.57 15.86 -7.46
N LYS A 39 -30.07 16.98 -6.95
CA LYS A 39 -31.43 17.44 -7.21
C LYS A 39 -31.51 18.10 -8.59
N GLU A 40 -32.37 17.58 -9.45
CA GLU A 40 -32.72 18.16 -10.76
C GLU A 40 -34.15 17.88 -11.14
N LYS A 41 -34.69 18.66 -12.09
CA LYS A 41 -36.05 18.47 -12.62
C LYS A 41 -36.08 17.79 -13.98
N THR A 42 -35.01 17.93 -14.75
CA THR A 42 -34.85 17.37 -16.10
C THR A 42 -33.88 16.24 -16.09
N PRO A 43 -34.20 15.08 -16.73
CA PRO A 43 -33.30 13.94 -16.74
C PRO A 43 -31.95 14.25 -17.40
N SER A 44 -30.85 14.16 -16.66
CA SER A 44 -29.48 14.32 -17.13
C SER A 44 -28.58 13.11 -16.91
N PHE A 45 -29.12 12.07 -16.27
CA PHE A 45 -28.42 10.83 -16.01
C PHE A 45 -28.61 9.86 -17.19
N TYR A 46 -27.52 9.46 -17.83
CA TYR A 46 -27.54 8.58 -19.00
C TYR A 46 -26.80 7.28 -18.70
N VAL A 47 -27.34 6.18 -19.25
CA VAL A 47 -26.73 4.84 -19.16
C VAL A 47 -26.52 4.32 -20.58
N SER A 48 -25.30 3.88 -20.88
CA SER A 48 -24.92 3.32 -22.17
C SER A 48 -24.76 1.80 -22.08
N PRO A 49 -25.70 1.01 -22.64
CA PRO A 49 -25.59 -0.46 -22.64
C PRO A 49 -24.36 -0.95 -23.42
N SER A 50 -24.04 -0.30 -24.53
CA SER A 50 -22.92 -0.72 -25.38
C SER A 50 -21.55 -0.50 -24.74
N ARG A 51 -21.43 0.49 -23.84
CA ARG A 51 -20.20 0.82 -23.13
C ARG A 51 -20.17 0.28 -21.71
N GLN A 52 -21.30 -0.19 -21.20
CA GLN A 52 -21.45 -0.66 -19.81
C GLN A 52 -21.04 0.40 -18.77
N ILE A 53 -21.45 1.67 -19.02
CA ILE A 53 -21.16 2.83 -18.16
C ILE A 53 -22.40 3.71 -18.02
N TRP A 54 -22.37 4.55 -17.00
CA TRP A 54 -23.33 5.65 -16.81
C TRP A 54 -22.60 6.99 -16.65
N HIS A 55 -23.29 8.08 -16.96
CA HIS A 55 -22.78 9.43 -16.77
C HIS A 55 -23.93 10.42 -16.56
N CYS A 56 -23.79 11.30 -15.61
CA CYS A 56 -24.71 12.41 -15.38
C CYS A 56 -24.13 13.71 -15.89
N PHE A 57 -24.77 14.33 -16.87
CA PHE A 57 -24.34 15.61 -17.44
C PHE A 57 -24.67 16.82 -16.54
N GLY A 58 -25.48 16.64 -15.48
CA GLY A 58 -25.80 17.69 -14.51
C GLY A 58 -24.74 17.85 -13.44
N CYS A 59 -24.28 16.75 -12.82
CA CYS A 59 -23.28 16.78 -11.76
C CYS A 59 -21.91 16.22 -12.15
N ASN A 60 -21.73 15.83 -13.41
CA ASN A 60 -20.50 15.28 -14.00
C ASN A 60 -19.97 14.00 -13.33
N ARG A 61 -20.83 13.29 -12.57
CA ARG A 61 -20.49 11.96 -12.02
C ARG A 61 -20.74 10.91 -13.08
N GLY A 62 -19.90 9.87 -13.07
CA GLY A 62 -20.01 8.75 -13.99
C GLY A 62 -19.14 7.59 -13.59
N GLY A 63 -19.32 6.45 -14.24
CA GLY A 63 -18.56 5.27 -13.97
C GLY A 63 -19.20 3.99 -14.48
N ASP A 64 -18.75 2.87 -13.95
CA ASP A 64 -19.24 1.53 -14.21
C ASP A 64 -20.18 1.02 -13.08
N HIS A 65 -20.44 -0.27 -13.07
CA HIS A 65 -21.25 -0.97 -12.05
C HIS A 65 -20.77 -0.68 -10.62
N PHE A 66 -19.48 -0.76 -10.40
CA PHE A 66 -18.89 -0.60 -9.06
C PHE A 66 -19.05 0.83 -8.58
N ARG A 67 -18.72 1.79 -9.42
CA ARG A 67 -18.86 3.21 -9.08
C ARG A 67 -20.31 3.58 -8.79
N PHE A 68 -21.27 3.01 -9.53
CA PHE A 68 -22.69 3.23 -9.28
C PHE A 68 -23.08 2.74 -7.88
N VAL A 69 -22.74 1.51 -7.54
CA VAL A 69 -23.07 0.94 -6.21
C VAL A 69 -22.36 1.69 -5.09
N MET A 70 -21.10 2.08 -5.25
CA MET A 70 -20.38 2.89 -4.26
C MET A 70 -21.11 4.21 -3.97
N GLU A 71 -21.57 4.90 -5.01
CA GLU A 71 -22.29 6.18 -4.87
C GLU A 71 -23.71 6.00 -4.29
N MET A 72 -24.43 4.94 -4.67
CA MET A 72 -25.79 4.68 -4.20
C MET A 72 -25.83 4.21 -2.75
N GLU A 73 -24.99 3.25 -2.40
CA GLU A 73 -24.95 2.62 -1.07
C GLU A 73 -24.06 3.41 -0.09
N LYS A 74 -23.29 4.40 -0.59
CA LYS A 74 -22.30 5.17 0.18
C LYS A 74 -21.25 4.27 0.85
N VAL A 75 -20.75 3.31 0.11
CA VAL A 75 -19.77 2.34 0.56
C VAL A 75 -18.49 2.43 -0.26
N GLU A 76 -17.40 1.91 0.28
CA GLU A 76 -16.13 1.78 -0.41
C GLU A 76 -16.12 0.56 -1.36
N PHE A 77 -15.14 0.54 -2.28
CA PHE A 77 -15.02 -0.51 -3.31
C PHE A 77 -15.10 -1.96 -2.78
N PRO A 78 -14.46 -2.34 -1.65
CA PRO A 78 -14.54 -3.71 -1.14
C PRO A 78 -15.97 -4.14 -0.79
N GLU A 79 -16.77 -3.23 -0.28
CA GLU A 79 -18.16 -3.53 0.07
C GLU A 79 -19.07 -3.55 -1.18
N ALA A 80 -18.87 -2.62 -2.11
CA ALA A 80 -19.55 -2.64 -3.41
C ALA A 80 -19.26 -3.95 -4.18
N LEU A 81 -18.01 -4.44 -4.12
CA LEU A 81 -17.63 -5.73 -4.69
C LEU A 81 -18.41 -6.90 -4.06
N LYS A 82 -18.59 -6.92 -2.74
CA LYS A 82 -19.39 -7.94 -2.05
C LYS A 82 -20.87 -7.89 -2.45
N ILE A 83 -21.44 -6.70 -2.54
CA ILE A 83 -22.84 -6.49 -2.96
C ILE A 83 -23.05 -7.04 -4.37
N LEU A 84 -22.21 -6.64 -5.32
CA LEU A 84 -22.30 -7.08 -6.72
C LEU A 84 -22.02 -8.57 -6.90
N ALA A 85 -21.05 -9.11 -6.16
CA ALA A 85 -20.78 -10.55 -6.16
C ALA A 85 -21.97 -11.36 -5.64
N LYS A 86 -22.66 -10.88 -4.59
CA LYS A 86 -23.89 -11.50 -4.09
C LYS A 86 -25.02 -11.48 -5.12
N MET A 87 -25.20 -10.34 -5.82
CA MET A 87 -26.22 -10.18 -6.87
C MET A 87 -25.97 -11.14 -8.06
N THR A 88 -24.70 -11.35 -8.44
CA THR A 88 -24.32 -12.13 -9.61
C THR A 88 -23.99 -13.60 -9.32
N GLY A 89 -24.00 -14.00 -8.04
CA GLY A 89 -23.57 -15.33 -7.62
C GLY A 89 -22.09 -15.62 -7.88
N VAL A 90 -21.27 -14.58 -8.09
CA VAL A 90 -19.83 -14.70 -8.23
C VAL A 90 -19.23 -14.99 -6.87
N LYS A 91 -18.58 -16.15 -6.75
CA LYS A 91 -17.84 -16.46 -5.53
C LYS A 91 -16.60 -15.56 -5.48
N LEU A 92 -16.63 -14.55 -4.62
CA LEU A 92 -15.40 -13.89 -4.22
C LEU A 92 -14.56 -14.97 -3.54
N GLN A 93 -13.37 -15.27 -4.08
CA GLN A 93 -12.40 -15.96 -3.26
C GLN A 93 -12.39 -15.15 -1.95
N ARG A 94 -12.67 -15.81 -0.84
CA ARG A 94 -12.48 -15.18 0.48
C ARG A 94 -11.12 -14.56 0.41
N ILE A 95 -11.06 -13.22 0.49
CA ILE A 95 -9.82 -12.57 0.89
C ILE A 95 -9.50 -13.32 2.15
N ASP A 96 -8.46 -14.15 2.09
CA ASP A 96 -8.14 -15.04 3.18
C ASP A 96 -8.02 -14.10 4.37
N GLU A 97 -8.94 -14.20 5.35
CA GLU A 97 -8.96 -13.30 6.52
C GLU A 97 -7.60 -13.31 7.18
N LYS A 98 -6.91 -14.44 7.06
CA LYS A 98 -5.53 -14.63 7.46
C LYS A 98 -4.58 -13.74 6.65
N LEU A 99 -4.76 -13.65 5.32
CA LEU A 99 -3.92 -12.82 4.45
C LEU A 99 -4.17 -11.32 4.67
N ALA A 100 -5.43 -10.92 4.88
CA ALA A 100 -5.79 -9.55 5.24
C ALA A 100 -5.20 -9.17 6.60
N THR A 101 -5.31 -10.06 7.58
CA THR A 101 -4.71 -9.88 8.90
C THR A 101 -3.19 -9.80 8.81
N GLN A 102 -2.53 -10.65 8.02
CA GLN A 102 -1.08 -10.58 7.79
C GLN A 102 -0.65 -9.24 7.17
N LYS A 103 -1.36 -8.76 6.15
CA LYS A 103 -1.06 -7.44 5.54
C LYS A 103 -1.18 -6.31 6.55
N THR A 104 -2.23 -6.30 7.35
CA THR A 104 -2.44 -5.30 8.41
C THR A 104 -1.28 -5.34 9.41
N ARG A 105 -0.91 -6.54 9.89
CA ARG A 105 0.22 -6.72 10.81
C ARG A 105 1.55 -6.23 10.22
N LEU A 106 1.83 -6.55 8.94
CA LEU A 106 3.04 -6.07 8.26
C LEU A 106 3.04 -4.55 8.12
N SER A 107 1.91 -3.93 7.80
CA SER A 107 1.78 -2.47 7.73
C SER A 107 2.05 -1.81 9.09
N GLU A 108 1.51 -2.36 10.18
CA GLU A 108 1.79 -1.89 11.55
C GLU A 108 3.29 -1.98 11.89
N ILE A 109 3.95 -3.11 11.58
CA ILE A 109 5.38 -3.32 11.79
C ILE A 109 6.20 -2.27 11.06
N LEU A 110 5.92 -2.03 9.76
CA LEU A 110 6.66 -1.07 8.95
C LEU A 110 6.48 0.36 9.43
N ASN A 111 5.26 0.75 9.84
CA ASN A 111 5.02 2.07 10.42
C ASN A 111 5.76 2.29 11.75
N LYS A 112 5.75 1.28 12.64
CA LYS A 112 6.48 1.35 13.91
C LYS A 112 8.01 1.38 13.68
N ALA A 113 8.52 0.61 12.73
CA ALA A 113 9.93 0.64 12.34
C ALA A 113 10.32 2.01 11.76
N LYS A 114 9.46 2.63 10.93
CA LYS A 114 9.68 3.98 10.42
C LYS A 114 9.86 4.98 11.55
N GLU A 115 8.95 5.01 12.52
CA GLU A 115 9.04 5.91 13.67
C GLU A 115 10.28 5.62 14.54
N PHE A 116 10.64 4.35 14.72
CA PHE A 116 11.86 3.96 15.40
C PHE A 116 13.10 4.54 14.71
N TYR A 117 13.24 4.37 13.39
CA TYR A 117 14.38 4.90 12.65
C TYR A 117 14.41 6.43 12.63
N LYS A 118 13.26 7.11 12.51
CA LYS A 118 13.16 8.57 12.64
C LYS A 118 13.66 9.06 14.00
N ASN A 119 13.23 8.41 15.06
CA ASN A 119 13.64 8.77 16.43
C ASN A 119 15.14 8.50 16.65
N THR A 120 15.67 7.41 16.10
CA THR A 120 17.10 7.12 16.14
C THR A 120 17.91 8.21 15.41
N LEU A 121 17.44 8.71 14.25
CA LEU A 121 18.11 9.81 13.53
C LEU A 121 18.13 11.10 14.34
N LYS A 122 17.07 11.40 15.11
CA LYS A 122 17.03 12.63 15.95
C LYS A 122 18.21 12.69 16.93
N GLY A 123 18.62 11.55 17.46
CA GLY A 123 19.76 11.43 18.38
C GLY A 123 21.15 11.41 17.73
N ARG A 124 21.24 11.46 16.38
CA ARG A 124 22.50 11.30 15.63
C ARG A 124 22.86 12.58 14.87
N ALA A 125 23.48 13.52 15.59
CA ALA A 125 23.93 14.79 15.01
C ALA A 125 24.96 14.60 13.86
N ASP A 126 25.81 13.61 13.95
CA ASP A 126 26.82 13.27 12.94
C ASP A 126 26.18 12.75 11.62
N VAL A 127 25.10 11.97 11.72
CA VAL A 127 24.33 11.50 10.55
C VAL A 127 23.58 12.66 9.92
N LYS A 128 22.96 13.55 10.73
CA LYS A 128 22.31 14.78 10.24
C LYS A 128 23.29 15.69 9.54
N GLN A 129 24.48 15.90 10.12
CA GLN A 129 25.52 16.73 9.50
C GLN A 129 25.91 16.17 8.13
N TYR A 130 26.06 14.84 8.01
CA TYR A 130 26.34 14.19 6.73
C TYR A 130 25.21 14.44 5.71
N LEU A 131 23.93 14.41 6.12
CA LEU A 131 22.81 14.72 5.23
C LEU A 131 22.84 16.18 4.76
N TYR A 132 23.18 17.12 5.65
CA TYR A 132 23.35 18.55 5.30
C TYR A 132 24.50 18.76 4.30
N GLU A 133 25.64 18.10 4.49
CA GLU A 133 26.79 18.11 3.55
C GLU A 133 26.40 17.56 2.17
N ARG A 134 25.35 16.72 2.09
CA ARG A 134 24.74 16.22 0.85
C ARG A 134 23.68 17.12 0.28
N GLY A 135 23.45 18.31 0.85
CA GLY A 135 22.50 19.31 0.39
C GLY A 135 21.07 19.13 0.87
N LEU A 136 20.80 18.17 1.77
CA LEU A 136 19.47 18.01 2.35
C LEU A 136 19.26 19.05 3.43
N LYS A 137 18.02 19.56 3.54
CA LYS A 137 17.57 20.48 4.61
C LYS A 137 16.66 19.72 5.58
N ASP A 138 16.47 20.26 6.79
CA ASP A 138 15.56 19.66 7.81
C ASP A 138 14.18 19.37 7.22
N LYS A 139 13.60 20.33 6.50
CA LYS A 139 12.31 20.14 5.82
C LYS A 139 12.29 18.95 4.88
N THR A 140 13.41 18.69 4.18
CA THR A 140 13.52 17.51 3.29
C THR A 140 13.61 16.23 4.11
N ILE A 141 14.41 16.23 5.18
CA ILE A 141 14.56 15.07 6.08
C ILE A 141 13.21 14.72 6.70
N GLU A 142 12.44 15.72 7.12
CA GLU A 142 11.11 15.54 7.69
C GLU A 142 10.08 15.09 6.66
N ASN A 143 9.99 15.75 5.51
CA ASN A 143 9.01 15.43 4.46
C ASN A 143 9.19 14.00 3.90
N PHE A 144 10.44 13.56 3.74
CA PHE A 144 10.75 12.19 3.30
C PHE A 144 10.86 11.20 4.46
N GLU A 145 10.57 11.64 5.69
CA GLU A 145 10.58 10.82 6.91
C GLU A 145 11.86 9.99 7.06
N LEU A 146 13.01 10.59 6.75
CA LEU A 146 14.29 9.89 6.82
C LEU A 146 14.58 9.42 8.24
N GLY A 147 15.23 8.26 8.33
CA GLY A 147 15.60 7.65 9.60
C GLY A 147 17.04 7.15 9.61
N TYR A 148 17.42 6.54 10.71
CA TYR A 148 18.72 5.89 10.87
C TYR A 148 18.60 4.55 11.58
N ALA A 149 19.20 3.51 11.01
CA ALA A 149 19.40 2.21 11.63
C ALA A 149 20.79 2.17 12.24
N ALA A 150 20.86 2.11 13.57
CA ALA A 150 22.12 2.06 14.31
C ALA A 150 22.97 0.82 13.96
N PRO A 151 24.30 0.83 14.22
CA PRO A 151 25.19 -0.30 13.94
C PRO A 151 25.07 -1.42 14.98
N VAL A 152 23.85 -1.84 15.29
CA VAL A 152 23.51 -2.91 16.23
C VAL A 152 22.83 -4.07 15.52
N TRP A 153 22.92 -5.28 16.09
CA TRP A 153 22.46 -6.48 15.41
C TRP A 153 20.94 -6.72 15.48
N ASP A 154 20.27 -6.17 16.47
CA ASP A 154 18.89 -6.48 16.85
C ASP A 154 18.07 -5.25 17.30
N GLY A 155 18.47 -4.04 16.91
CA GLY A 155 17.85 -2.79 17.39
C GLY A 155 16.37 -2.67 17.03
N VAL A 156 15.98 -2.92 15.78
CA VAL A 156 14.58 -2.88 15.38
C VAL A 156 13.80 -4.06 15.97
N TYR A 157 14.43 -5.22 16.11
CA TYR A 157 13.81 -6.36 16.77
C TYR A 157 13.49 -6.06 18.25
N GLN A 158 14.44 -5.53 19.01
CA GLN A 158 14.25 -5.17 20.43
C GLN A 158 13.19 -4.08 20.62
N HIS A 159 12.99 -3.24 19.59
CA HIS A 159 11.93 -2.24 19.62
C HIS A 159 10.54 -2.85 19.35
N LEU A 160 10.43 -3.79 18.43
CA LEU A 160 9.15 -4.36 17.96
C LEU A 160 8.66 -5.54 18.81
N ALA A 161 9.54 -6.40 19.28
CA ALA A 161 9.19 -7.60 20.03
C ALA A 161 8.34 -7.32 21.30
N PRO A 162 8.65 -6.32 22.14
CA PRO A 162 7.83 -5.98 23.30
C PRO A 162 6.43 -5.47 22.95
N GLN A 163 6.20 -5.07 21.69
CA GLN A 163 4.91 -4.61 21.17
C GLN A 163 4.05 -5.77 20.63
N GLY A 164 4.47 -7.03 20.84
CA GLY A 164 3.72 -8.22 20.49
C GLY A 164 3.89 -8.69 19.03
N PHE A 165 4.99 -8.30 18.39
CA PHE A 165 5.34 -8.82 17.06
C PHE A 165 6.33 -9.98 17.15
N SER A 166 6.00 -11.09 16.50
CA SER A 166 6.86 -12.27 16.46
C SER A 166 8.06 -12.07 15.52
N LYS A 167 9.12 -12.85 15.72
CA LYS A 167 10.28 -12.85 14.82
C LYS A 167 9.89 -13.14 13.37
N GLU A 168 8.96 -14.06 13.16
CA GLU A 168 8.46 -14.44 11.83
C GLU A 168 7.70 -13.29 11.16
N GLU A 169 6.84 -12.56 11.88
CA GLU A 169 6.13 -11.39 11.34
C GLU A 169 7.12 -10.28 10.95
N ILE A 170 8.14 -10.03 11.78
CA ILE A 170 9.16 -9.01 11.49
C ILE A 170 10.07 -9.45 10.33
N GLU A 171 10.41 -10.73 10.20
CA GLU A 171 11.11 -11.28 9.05
C GLU A 171 10.29 -11.11 7.77
N ASN A 172 9.01 -11.49 7.80
CA ASN A 172 8.09 -11.36 6.67
C ASN A 172 7.88 -9.91 6.22
N SER A 173 8.11 -8.93 7.09
CA SER A 173 8.14 -7.50 6.73
C SER A 173 9.45 -7.08 6.02
N GLY A 174 10.44 -7.97 5.99
CA GLY A 174 11.76 -7.73 5.39
C GLY A 174 12.73 -6.94 6.29
N LEU A 175 12.41 -6.73 7.56
CA LEU A 175 13.28 -6.02 8.52
C LEU A 175 14.30 -6.93 9.18
N LEU A 176 14.02 -8.23 9.32
CA LEU A 176 14.98 -9.23 9.81
C LEU A 176 15.50 -10.10 8.68
N VAL A 177 16.63 -10.69 8.93
CA VAL A 177 17.23 -11.78 8.14
C VAL A 177 17.33 -13.00 9.03
N LYS A 178 16.74 -14.09 8.59
CA LYS A 178 16.89 -15.41 9.20
C LYS A 178 18.19 -16.05 8.67
N LYS A 179 19.04 -16.53 9.56
CA LYS A 179 20.23 -17.31 9.24
C LYS A 179 20.05 -18.70 9.82
N GLU A 180 20.04 -19.70 8.94
CA GLU A 180 19.94 -21.10 9.31
C GLU A 180 21.34 -21.73 9.22
N GLU A 181 21.80 -22.27 10.34
CA GLU A 181 23.03 -23.06 10.45
C GLU A 181 22.66 -24.43 11.02
N PRO A 182 23.42 -25.50 10.77
CA PRO A 182 23.14 -26.80 11.33
C PRO A 182 22.96 -26.74 12.86
N GLY A 183 21.74 -27.02 13.34
CA GLY A 183 21.41 -26.99 14.78
C GLY A 183 21.15 -25.60 15.37
N ASN A 184 21.21 -24.51 14.60
CA ASN A 184 20.97 -23.17 15.12
C ASN A 184 20.21 -22.27 14.12
N VAL A 185 19.20 -21.54 14.59
CA VAL A 185 18.48 -20.51 13.83
C VAL A 185 18.66 -19.17 14.53
N SER A 186 19.30 -18.24 13.86
CA SER A 186 19.52 -16.89 14.35
C SER A 186 18.82 -15.85 13.49
N TYR A 187 18.52 -14.69 14.08
CA TYR A 187 17.90 -13.55 13.40
C TYR A 187 18.71 -12.31 13.68
N TYR A 188 18.82 -11.43 12.69
CA TYR A 188 19.46 -10.14 12.85
C TYR A 188 18.79 -9.08 11.97
N ASP A 189 18.92 -7.81 12.38
CA ASP A 189 18.37 -6.68 11.64
C ASP A 189 18.98 -6.61 10.24
N ARG A 190 18.13 -6.48 9.21
CA ARG A 190 18.59 -6.31 7.82
C ARG A 190 19.34 -5.00 7.63
N PHE A 191 18.84 -3.93 8.26
CA PHE A 191 19.42 -2.60 8.14
C PHE A 191 20.24 -2.28 9.38
N ARG A 192 21.53 -2.07 9.20
CA ARG A 192 22.49 -1.70 10.27
C ARG A 192 23.47 -0.69 9.72
N ALA A 193 23.84 0.33 10.52
CA ALA A 193 24.68 1.45 10.10
C ALA A 193 24.18 2.10 8.79
N ARG A 194 22.87 2.37 8.67
CA ARG A 194 22.26 2.86 7.43
C ARG A 194 21.32 4.03 7.65
N ILE A 195 21.43 5.00 6.75
CA ILE A 195 20.38 6.03 6.58
C ILE A 195 19.21 5.37 5.89
N MET A 196 18.03 5.51 6.48
CA MET A 196 16.81 4.82 6.07
C MET A 196 15.88 5.75 5.30
N PHE A 197 15.44 5.28 4.14
CA PHE A 197 14.50 5.94 3.25
C PHE A 197 13.24 5.08 3.19
N PRO A 198 12.11 5.51 3.76
CA PRO A 198 10.85 4.78 3.63
C PRO A 198 10.41 4.74 2.16
N ILE A 199 9.84 3.60 1.75
CA ILE A 199 9.25 3.41 0.43
C ILE A 199 7.74 3.36 0.62
N TYR A 200 7.02 4.20 -0.12
CA TYR A 200 5.57 4.33 -0.04
C TYR A 200 4.89 3.74 -1.28
N ASN A 201 3.68 3.23 -1.11
CA ASN A 201 2.80 2.90 -2.22
C ASN A 201 2.01 4.15 -2.67
N GLN A 202 1.16 3.99 -3.69
CA GLN A 202 0.32 5.07 -4.23
C GLN A 202 -0.72 5.62 -3.23
N LEU A 203 -0.97 4.92 -2.13
CA LEU A 203 -1.88 5.34 -1.06
C LEU A 203 -1.14 6.10 0.07
N GLY A 204 0.18 6.30 -0.05
CA GLY A 204 0.99 6.92 0.99
C GLY A 204 1.30 5.99 2.18
N GLU A 205 1.14 4.68 2.04
CA GLU A 205 1.45 3.71 3.08
C GLU A 205 2.89 3.20 2.93
N VAL A 206 3.62 3.08 4.04
CA VAL A 206 4.98 2.51 4.03
C VAL A 206 4.91 1.02 3.71
N VAL A 207 5.61 0.61 2.66
CA VAL A 207 5.66 -0.79 2.20
C VAL A 207 7.04 -1.42 2.30
N GLY A 208 8.06 -0.62 2.59
CA GLY A 208 9.43 -1.08 2.76
C GLY A 208 10.40 0.06 2.98
N PHE A 209 11.69 -0.24 2.88
CA PHE A 209 12.78 0.72 3.08
C PHE A 209 13.89 0.50 2.08
N SER A 210 14.59 1.59 1.73
CA SER A 210 15.92 1.59 1.17
C SER A 210 16.91 2.07 2.22
N GLY A 211 18.01 1.37 2.42
CA GLY A 211 19.03 1.72 3.42
C GLY A 211 20.38 2.02 2.76
N ARG A 212 20.82 3.29 2.85
CA ARG A 212 22.16 3.70 2.42
C ARG A 212 23.16 3.55 3.55
N ILE A 213 24.29 2.89 3.28
CA ILE A 213 25.36 2.73 4.28
C ILE A 213 25.86 4.09 4.78
N PHE A 214 26.08 4.20 6.09
CA PHE A 214 26.77 5.32 6.72
C PHE A 214 28.18 4.85 7.11
N GLU A 215 29.15 5.13 6.28
CA GLU A 215 30.50 4.57 6.33
C GLU A 215 31.24 4.89 7.65
N LYS A 216 30.94 6.02 8.30
CA LYS A 216 31.54 6.40 9.58
C LYS A 216 31.27 5.41 10.72
N ASP A 217 30.17 4.65 10.60
CA ASP A 217 29.76 3.62 11.59
C ASP A 217 30.23 2.21 11.22
N LEU A 218 30.96 2.07 10.10
CA LEU A 218 31.60 0.80 9.76
C LEU A 218 32.87 0.61 10.60
N ARG A 219 33.23 -0.65 10.81
CA ARG A 219 34.53 -0.98 11.42
C ARG A 219 35.63 -0.41 10.54
N LYS A 220 36.68 0.17 11.17
CA LYS A 220 37.80 0.79 10.47
C LYS A 220 38.74 -0.21 9.78
N ASP A 221 38.66 -1.47 10.17
CA ASP A 221 39.50 -2.60 9.69
C ASP A 221 38.82 -3.42 8.57
N ILE A 222 37.64 -3.01 8.08
CA ILE A 222 36.96 -3.69 6.97
C ILE A 222 37.75 -3.46 5.68
N LYS A 223 38.20 -4.56 5.07
CA LYS A 223 38.81 -4.55 3.74
C LYS A 223 37.81 -4.08 2.70
N GLU A 224 38.31 -3.44 1.62
CA GLU A 224 37.44 -2.89 0.55
C GLU A 224 36.48 -3.96 -0.04
N GLU A 225 37.00 -5.20 -0.19
CA GLU A 225 36.25 -6.35 -0.73
C GLU A 225 35.15 -6.85 0.22
N GLU A 226 35.23 -6.54 1.51
CA GLU A 226 34.27 -6.94 2.55
C GLU A 226 33.25 -5.84 2.86
N LYS A 227 33.39 -4.66 2.22
CA LYS A 227 32.46 -3.54 2.46
C LYS A 227 31.03 -3.90 2.07
N PRO A 228 30.07 -3.65 2.95
CA PRO A 228 28.67 -3.89 2.62
C PRO A 228 28.20 -3.03 1.45
N ALA A 229 27.27 -3.53 0.68
CA ALA A 229 26.66 -2.80 -0.45
C ALA A 229 26.20 -1.39 -0.03
N LYS A 230 26.52 -0.39 -0.86
CA LYS A 230 26.18 1.03 -0.61
C LYS A 230 24.70 1.23 -0.33
N TYR A 231 23.83 0.56 -1.07
CA TYR A 231 22.37 0.53 -0.86
C TYR A 231 21.88 -0.89 -0.74
N ILE A 232 20.95 -1.12 0.17
CA ILE A 232 20.14 -2.34 0.24
C ILE A 232 18.69 -1.95 0.37
N ASN A 233 17.79 -2.77 -0.20
CA ASN A 233 16.35 -2.55 -0.15
C ASN A 233 15.68 -3.70 0.60
N THR A 234 14.46 -3.43 1.10
CA THR A 234 13.54 -4.47 1.54
C THR A 234 13.40 -5.52 0.43
N PRO A 235 13.41 -6.84 0.73
CA PRO A 235 13.10 -7.89 -0.23
C PRO A 235 11.63 -7.80 -0.68
N ASN A 236 11.22 -8.58 -1.68
CA ASN A 236 9.80 -8.72 -1.98
C ASN A 236 9.07 -9.29 -0.78
N THR A 237 7.93 -8.67 -0.44
CA THR A 237 7.05 -9.06 0.67
C THR A 237 5.60 -9.06 0.19
N LEU A 238 4.64 -9.37 1.07
CA LEU A 238 3.21 -9.23 0.74
C LEU A 238 2.77 -7.79 0.44
N LEU A 239 3.54 -6.78 0.91
CA LEU A 239 3.24 -5.36 0.71
C LEU A 239 4.14 -4.70 -0.34
N TYR A 240 5.32 -5.27 -0.64
CA TYR A 240 6.34 -4.68 -1.48
C TYR A 240 6.78 -5.60 -2.61
N ASP A 241 6.51 -5.18 -3.83
CA ASP A 241 7.02 -5.80 -5.06
C ASP A 241 7.93 -4.78 -5.77
N LYS A 242 9.24 -5.06 -5.82
CA LYS A 242 10.25 -4.16 -6.42
C LYS A 242 9.97 -3.82 -7.88
N SER A 243 9.26 -4.68 -8.59
CA SER A 243 8.93 -4.48 -10.01
C SER A 243 7.77 -3.50 -10.22
N LYS A 244 6.99 -3.21 -9.18
CA LYS A 244 5.73 -2.45 -9.27
C LYS A 244 5.74 -1.11 -8.53
N ILE A 245 6.79 -0.85 -7.76
CA ILE A 245 6.87 0.37 -6.93
C ILE A 245 8.08 1.20 -7.35
N LEU A 246 7.81 2.47 -7.71
CA LEU A 246 8.82 3.48 -7.96
C LEU A 246 9.02 4.33 -6.70
N TYR A 247 10.28 4.61 -6.35
CA TYR A 247 10.61 5.47 -5.22
C TYR A 247 10.31 6.95 -5.56
N GLY A 248 9.62 7.65 -4.64
CA GLY A 248 9.39 9.10 -4.77
C GLY A 248 8.21 9.50 -5.66
N LEU A 249 7.21 8.62 -5.85
CA LEU A 249 5.96 8.92 -6.58
C LEU A 249 4.87 9.58 -5.73
N ASN A 250 5.17 9.95 -4.48
CA ASN A 250 4.21 10.60 -3.58
C ASN A 250 4.37 12.12 -3.62
#